data_1bcc5686a05ee9a2c8dcf63cc0247795
#
_entry.id   1bcc5686a05ee9a2c8dcf63cc0247795
#
_cell.length_a   1.000
_cell.length_b   1.000
_cell.length_c   1.000
_cell.angle_alpha   90.00
_cell.angle_beta   90.00
_cell.angle_gamma   90.00
#
_symmetry.space_group_name_H-M   'P 1'
#
loop_
_entity.id
_entity.type
_entity.pdbx_description
1 polymer ?
#
loop_
_entity_poly.entity_id
_entity_poly.type
_entity_poly.pdbx_seq_one_letter_code
_entity_poly.pdbx_strand_id
1 'polypeptide(L)'
;MTTTKQIQVSKNELDKVQYLTEVLPEIPTNTILYKKLTGLGATYGEITAKRNSIIIEPNVPVIIGKCNDPKHKDDNLFGVYEGVYTDDIVNYLEKSKKKYYKILTTPESFQKVKDAFEELEMSAHCSCFLLFDECHKLVKDADYRNNITLPIDDFFKFDQKALVSATPIELNDPRFKEQNFKMIEIQPTFDYKKELWLHHTNNTLQALKTVLSKLDNEEAAPLPICVFINSTDIIYLSLIHISEPTR
;
A
#
# COMPACT_ATOMS: atom_id res chain seq x y z
N MET A 1 -8.46 -21.46 15.42
CA MET A 1 -7.66 -20.31 15.88
C MET A 1 -6.43 -20.19 14.99
N THR A 2 -6.20 -19.07 14.41
CA THR A 2 -5.05 -18.81 13.53
C THR A 2 -3.80 -18.61 14.40
N THR A 3 -2.75 -19.37 14.19
CA THR A 3 -1.53 -19.25 15.00
C THR A 3 -0.86 -17.90 14.70
N THR A 4 -0.70 -17.06 15.70
CA THR A 4 -0.03 -15.75 15.54
C THR A 4 1.47 -15.94 15.74
N LYS A 5 2.28 -15.58 14.73
CA LYS A 5 3.73 -15.47 14.83
C LYS A 5 4.07 -13.99 14.99
N GLN A 6 4.91 -13.67 15.97
CA GLN A 6 5.41 -12.32 16.16
C GLN A 6 6.84 -12.22 15.61
N ILE A 7 7.12 -11.15 14.87
CA ILE A 7 8.45 -10.80 14.37
C ILE A 7 8.78 -9.41 14.88
N GLN A 8 9.94 -9.26 15.49
CA GLN A 8 10.40 -7.98 16.00
C GLN A 8 11.10 -7.16 14.93
N VAL A 9 10.87 -5.85 14.93
CA VAL A 9 11.56 -4.86 14.12
C VAL A 9 12.18 -3.83 15.04
N SER A 10 13.46 -3.57 14.87
CA SER A 10 14.24 -2.63 15.66
C SER A 10 14.69 -1.41 14.83
N LYS A 11 15.30 -0.45 15.47
CA LYS A 11 16.06 0.61 14.83
C LYS A 11 17.54 0.24 14.80
N ASN A 12 18.24 0.65 13.75
CA ASN A 12 19.68 0.51 13.66
C ASN A 12 20.40 1.65 14.43
N GLU A 13 21.73 1.64 14.43
CA GLU A 13 22.56 2.65 15.09
C GLU A 13 22.34 4.08 14.59
N LEU A 14 21.78 4.25 13.39
CA LEU A 14 21.42 5.54 12.79
C LEU A 14 19.96 5.94 13.04
N ASP A 15 19.30 5.32 14.03
CA ASP A 15 17.88 5.51 14.38
C ASP A 15 16.89 5.20 13.21
N LYS A 16 17.33 4.49 12.18
CA LYS A 16 16.49 4.07 11.07
C LYS A 16 15.83 2.74 11.36
N VAL A 17 14.52 2.67 11.14
CA VAL A 17 13.74 1.45 11.29
C VAL A 17 14.18 0.41 10.25
N GLN A 18 14.38 -0.82 10.68
CA GLN A 18 14.66 -1.95 9.81
C GLN A 18 13.53 -2.13 8.78
N TYR A 19 13.90 -2.44 7.55
CA TYR A 19 12.92 -2.84 6.55
C TYR A 19 12.39 -4.25 6.81
N LEU A 20 11.16 -4.49 6.38
CA LEU A 20 10.54 -5.80 6.54
C LEU A 20 11.38 -6.92 5.91
N THR A 21 11.99 -6.66 4.76
CA THR A 21 12.83 -7.64 4.04
C THR A 21 14.05 -8.10 4.83
N GLU A 22 14.50 -7.34 5.83
CA GLU A 22 15.63 -7.73 6.68
C GLU A 22 15.24 -8.80 7.72
N VAL A 23 13.97 -8.82 8.14
CA VAL A 23 13.45 -9.74 9.18
C VAL A 23 12.50 -10.80 8.60
N LEU A 24 11.91 -10.51 7.45
CA LEU A 24 11.03 -11.39 6.68
C LEU A 24 11.36 -11.23 5.19
N PRO A 25 12.35 -11.95 4.65
CA PRO A 25 12.84 -11.79 3.28
C PRO A 25 11.76 -12.00 2.22
N GLU A 26 10.81 -12.89 2.46
CA GLU A 26 9.66 -13.15 1.59
C GLU A 26 8.40 -13.30 2.44
N ILE A 27 7.29 -12.76 1.96
CA ILE A 27 5.98 -12.95 2.59
C ILE A 27 5.50 -14.37 2.27
N PRO A 28 5.27 -15.23 3.28
CA PRO A 28 4.81 -16.58 3.05
C PRO A 28 3.38 -16.61 2.48
N THR A 29 3.05 -17.67 1.74
CA THR A 29 1.67 -17.88 1.28
C THR A 29 0.71 -18.12 2.45
N ASN A 30 -0.57 -17.88 2.21
CA ASN A 30 -1.64 -17.99 3.21
C ASN A 30 -1.32 -17.24 4.52
N THR A 31 -0.84 -15.99 4.34
CA THR A 31 -0.41 -15.13 5.44
C THR A 31 -1.25 -13.87 5.51
N ILE A 32 -1.62 -13.49 6.72
CA ILE A 32 -2.14 -12.18 7.07
C ILE A 32 -1.02 -11.45 7.79
N LEU A 33 -0.39 -10.48 7.13
CA LEU A 33 0.70 -9.68 7.68
C LEU A 33 0.16 -8.39 8.30
N TYR A 34 0.16 -8.34 9.62
CA TYR A 34 -0.20 -7.15 10.37
C TYR A 34 1.05 -6.37 10.75
N LYS A 35 1.30 -5.26 10.05
CA LYS A 35 2.59 -4.54 10.16
C LYS A 35 2.62 -3.41 11.19
N LYS A 36 1.56 -3.12 11.93
CA LYS A 36 1.44 -2.02 12.92
C LYS A 36 1.99 -0.66 12.49
N LEU A 37 3.13 -0.64 11.81
CA LEU A 37 3.77 0.54 11.26
C LEU A 37 3.56 0.64 9.75
N THR A 38 3.38 1.85 9.27
CA THR A 38 3.45 2.17 7.84
C THR A 38 4.91 2.29 7.38
N GLY A 39 5.17 2.17 6.08
CA GLY A 39 6.51 2.41 5.53
C GLY A 39 7.55 1.31 5.78
N LEU A 40 7.18 0.14 6.34
CA LEU A 40 8.10 -0.98 6.54
C LEU A 40 8.56 -1.68 5.25
N GLY A 41 8.02 -1.31 4.09
CA GLY A 41 8.43 -1.83 2.79
C GLY A 41 7.85 -3.21 2.43
N ALA A 42 6.66 -3.57 2.90
CA ALA A 42 6.02 -4.84 2.53
C ALA A 42 5.82 -4.97 1.02
N THR A 43 5.26 -3.94 0.38
CA THR A 43 5.10 -3.89 -1.08
C THR A 43 6.45 -3.88 -1.80
N TYR A 44 7.44 -3.14 -1.27
CA TYR A 44 8.81 -3.15 -1.80
C TYR A 44 9.40 -4.56 -1.79
N GLY A 45 9.25 -5.27 -0.67
CA GLY A 45 9.72 -6.65 -0.55
C GLY A 45 9.10 -7.59 -1.58
N GLU A 46 7.80 -7.42 -1.88
CA GLU A 46 7.15 -8.23 -2.90
C GLU A 46 7.56 -7.84 -4.33
N ILE A 47 7.78 -6.55 -4.59
CA ILE A 47 8.29 -6.10 -5.90
C ILE A 47 9.66 -6.71 -6.19
N THR A 48 10.54 -6.76 -5.19
CA THR A 48 11.91 -7.28 -5.34
C THR A 48 12.02 -8.81 -5.18
N ALA A 49 10.96 -9.50 -4.75
CA ALA A 49 10.94 -10.95 -4.58
C ALA A 49 11.16 -11.68 -5.91
N LYS A 50 11.84 -12.82 -5.89
CA LYS A 50 12.17 -13.61 -7.08
C LYS A 50 11.01 -14.54 -7.50
N ARG A 51 9.85 -13.97 -7.72
CA ARG A 51 8.63 -14.66 -8.17
C ARG A 51 7.74 -13.73 -8.98
N ASN A 52 6.83 -14.29 -9.76
CA ASN A 52 5.77 -13.51 -10.41
C ASN A 52 4.79 -13.01 -9.36
N SER A 53 4.40 -11.74 -9.42
CA SER A 53 3.54 -11.14 -8.42
C SER A 53 2.49 -10.22 -9.04
N ILE A 54 1.28 -10.34 -8.53
CA ILE A 54 0.21 -9.37 -8.73
C ILE A 54 -0.04 -8.72 -7.37
N ILE A 55 0.07 -7.40 -7.30
CA ILE A 55 -0.09 -6.63 -6.08
C ILE A 55 -1.32 -5.74 -6.24
N ILE A 56 -2.34 -5.99 -5.45
CA ILE A 56 -3.54 -5.15 -5.42
C ILE A 56 -3.29 -4.00 -4.47
N GLU A 57 -3.29 -2.79 -5.02
CA GLU A 57 -3.04 -1.52 -4.35
C GLU A 57 -4.26 -0.61 -4.55
N PRO A 58 -4.94 -0.17 -3.50
CA PRO A 58 -6.20 0.57 -3.64
C PRO A 58 -6.05 2.00 -4.17
N ASN A 59 -4.82 2.53 -4.30
CA ASN A 59 -4.57 3.92 -4.66
C ASN A 59 -3.77 4.05 -5.96
N VAL A 60 -4.38 4.58 -7.01
CA VAL A 60 -3.72 4.87 -8.30
C VAL A 60 -2.44 5.72 -8.15
N PRO A 61 -2.41 6.84 -7.39
CA PRO A 61 -1.19 7.62 -7.22
C PRO A 61 -0.01 6.82 -6.64
N VAL A 62 -0.29 5.82 -5.79
CA VAL A 62 0.76 4.94 -5.22
C VAL A 62 1.31 4.01 -6.29
N ILE A 63 0.44 3.45 -7.14
CA ILE A 63 0.85 2.62 -8.28
C ILE A 63 1.77 3.41 -9.21
N ILE A 64 1.32 4.60 -9.64
CA ILE A 64 2.08 5.49 -10.53
C ILE A 64 3.42 5.87 -9.89
N GLY A 65 3.40 6.25 -8.61
CA GLY A 65 4.61 6.61 -7.88
C GLY A 65 5.64 5.49 -7.83
N LYS A 66 5.21 4.25 -7.58
CA LYS A 66 6.09 3.07 -7.56
C LYS A 66 6.63 2.72 -8.95
N CYS A 67 5.79 2.78 -9.99
CA CYS A 67 6.21 2.50 -11.36
C CYS A 67 7.23 3.53 -11.88
N ASN A 68 7.19 4.76 -11.39
CA ASN A 68 8.10 5.83 -11.79
C ASN A 68 9.31 6.00 -10.83
N ASP A 69 9.37 5.25 -9.73
CA ASP A 69 10.49 5.33 -8.79
C ASP A 69 11.75 4.74 -9.42
N PRO A 70 12.86 5.52 -9.52
CA PRO A 70 14.13 5.02 -10.03
C PRO A 70 14.67 3.76 -9.35
N LYS A 71 14.27 3.53 -8.09
CA LYS A 71 14.63 2.31 -7.33
C LYS A 71 14.06 1.04 -7.93
N HIS A 72 12.97 1.14 -8.68
CA HIS A 72 12.26 0.02 -9.30
C HIS A 72 12.53 -0.12 -10.80
N LYS A 73 13.52 0.62 -11.35
CA LYS A 73 13.83 0.62 -12.78
C LYS A 73 14.09 -0.77 -13.36
N ASP A 74 14.70 -1.65 -12.57
CA ASP A 74 15.10 -2.99 -13.01
C ASP A 74 14.11 -4.10 -12.58
N ASP A 75 13.08 -3.75 -11.80
CA ASP A 75 12.13 -4.70 -11.22
C ASP A 75 11.01 -5.15 -12.17
N ASN A 76 11.03 -4.69 -13.42
CA ASN A 76 10.02 -5.01 -14.45
C ASN A 76 8.58 -4.72 -13.99
N LEU A 77 8.37 -3.58 -13.33
CA LEU A 77 7.10 -3.18 -12.72
C LEU A 77 6.13 -2.62 -13.76
N PHE A 78 4.86 -3.04 -13.71
CA PHE A 78 3.79 -2.57 -14.59
C PHE A 78 2.54 -2.20 -13.79
N GLY A 79 2.03 -1.00 -14.01
CA GLY A 79 0.84 -0.48 -13.33
C GLY A 79 -0.42 -0.65 -14.18
N VAL A 80 -1.49 -1.18 -13.57
CA VAL A 80 -2.79 -1.39 -14.21
C VAL A 80 -3.87 -0.67 -13.43
N TYR A 81 -4.46 0.35 -14.06
CA TYR A 81 -5.49 1.20 -13.49
C TYR A 81 -6.40 1.73 -14.60
N GLU A 82 -7.27 2.69 -14.32
CA GLU A 82 -8.12 3.32 -15.32
C GLU A 82 -7.27 3.88 -16.49
N GLY A 83 -7.67 3.60 -17.72
CA GLY A 83 -6.94 3.99 -18.94
C GLY A 83 -5.88 3.00 -19.43
N VAL A 84 -5.55 1.94 -18.67
CA VAL A 84 -4.74 0.80 -19.13
C VAL A 84 -5.67 -0.30 -19.63
N TYR A 85 -5.39 -0.85 -20.80
CA TYR A 85 -6.21 -1.86 -21.46
C TYR A 85 -5.58 -3.26 -21.38
N THR A 86 -6.39 -4.28 -21.64
CA THR A 86 -5.94 -5.69 -21.64
C THR A 86 -4.77 -5.93 -22.60
N ASP A 87 -4.82 -5.35 -23.80
CA ASP A 87 -3.73 -5.44 -24.79
C ASP A 87 -2.39 -4.92 -24.27
N ASP A 88 -2.40 -3.86 -23.45
CA ASP A 88 -1.18 -3.32 -22.85
C ASP A 88 -0.55 -4.33 -21.88
N ILE A 89 -1.42 -5.06 -21.15
CA ILE A 89 -0.99 -6.08 -20.19
C ILE A 89 -0.45 -7.29 -20.94
N VAL A 90 -1.12 -7.74 -21.99
CA VAL A 90 -0.67 -8.83 -22.88
C VAL A 90 0.71 -8.51 -23.44
N ASN A 91 0.88 -7.32 -24.01
CA ASN A 91 2.17 -6.85 -24.52
C ASN A 91 3.28 -6.83 -23.45
N TYR A 92 2.93 -6.43 -22.22
CA TYR A 92 3.87 -6.45 -21.09
C TYR A 92 4.26 -7.90 -20.73
N LEU A 93 3.30 -8.82 -20.62
CA LEU A 93 3.54 -10.22 -20.29
C LEU A 93 4.42 -10.90 -21.33
N GLU A 94 4.18 -10.66 -22.63
CA GLU A 94 4.97 -11.21 -23.71
C GLU A 94 6.43 -10.72 -23.72
N LYS A 95 6.65 -9.42 -23.46
CA LYS A 95 7.99 -8.83 -23.34
C LYS A 95 8.75 -9.31 -22.10
N SER A 96 8.01 -9.74 -21.09
CA SER A 96 8.56 -10.11 -19.78
C SER A 96 8.91 -11.60 -19.64
N LYS A 97 8.82 -12.41 -20.71
CA LYS A 97 9.01 -13.90 -20.67
C LYS A 97 10.32 -14.37 -20.01
N LYS A 98 11.32 -13.51 -19.90
CA LYS A 98 12.63 -13.81 -19.26
C LYS A 98 12.82 -13.18 -17.88
N LYS A 99 11.79 -12.49 -17.37
CA LYS A 99 11.81 -11.78 -16.10
C LYS A 99 10.58 -12.18 -15.28
N TYR A 100 10.62 -11.89 -13.98
CA TYR A 100 9.42 -12.02 -13.16
C TYR A 100 8.41 -10.91 -13.52
N TYR A 101 7.15 -11.29 -13.62
CA TYR A 101 6.05 -10.33 -13.78
C TYR A 101 5.83 -9.61 -12.46
N LYS A 102 5.73 -8.28 -12.49
CA LYS A 102 5.44 -7.44 -11.33
C LYS A 102 4.31 -6.48 -11.71
N ILE A 103 3.08 -6.90 -11.46
CA ILE A 103 1.90 -6.12 -11.82
C ILE A 103 1.31 -5.48 -10.56
N LEU A 104 1.23 -4.14 -10.55
CA LEU A 104 0.46 -3.41 -9.55
C LEU A 104 -0.89 -3.03 -10.16
N THR A 105 -1.98 -3.36 -9.48
CA THR A 105 -3.32 -3.09 -10.01
C THR A 105 -4.26 -2.57 -8.93
N THR A 106 -5.23 -1.74 -9.33
CA THR A 106 -6.35 -1.41 -8.44
C THR A 106 -7.34 -2.58 -8.38
N PRO A 107 -8.15 -2.69 -7.31
CA PRO A 107 -9.20 -3.70 -7.22
C PRO A 107 -10.14 -3.71 -8.44
N GLU A 108 -10.51 -2.53 -8.92
CA GLU A 108 -11.42 -2.35 -10.05
C GLU A 108 -10.81 -2.80 -11.40
N SER A 109 -9.49 -2.67 -11.53
CA SER A 109 -8.77 -3.04 -12.76
C SER A 109 -8.23 -4.47 -12.74
N PHE A 110 -8.37 -5.20 -11.63
CA PHE A 110 -7.84 -6.55 -11.47
C PHE A 110 -8.42 -7.54 -12.50
N GLN A 111 -9.67 -7.36 -12.91
CA GLN A 111 -10.27 -8.21 -13.94
C GLN A 111 -9.48 -8.15 -15.26
N LYS A 112 -9.03 -6.96 -15.69
CA LYS A 112 -8.22 -6.81 -16.92
C LYS A 112 -6.92 -7.62 -16.86
N VAL A 113 -6.32 -7.76 -15.66
CA VAL A 113 -5.12 -8.58 -15.48
C VAL A 113 -5.45 -10.04 -15.72
N LYS A 114 -6.56 -10.56 -15.19
CA LYS A 114 -6.99 -11.95 -15.42
C LYS A 114 -7.28 -12.21 -16.90
N ASP A 115 -8.03 -11.30 -17.54
CA ASP A 115 -8.36 -11.41 -18.95
C ASP A 115 -7.10 -11.49 -19.83
N ALA A 116 -6.05 -10.72 -19.53
CA ALA A 116 -4.79 -10.77 -20.26
C ALA A 116 -4.02 -12.10 -20.06
N PHE A 117 -4.10 -12.70 -18.88
CA PHE A 117 -3.52 -14.02 -18.65
C PHE A 117 -4.30 -15.10 -19.40
N GLU A 118 -5.64 -15.03 -19.41
CA GLU A 118 -6.51 -15.95 -20.14
C GLU A 118 -6.26 -15.87 -21.66
N GLU A 119 -6.08 -14.66 -22.22
CA GLU A 119 -5.77 -14.45 -23.64
C GLU A 119 -4.46 -15.13 -24.06
N LEU A 120 -3.49 -15.21 -23.15
CA LEU A 120 -2.21 -15.90 -23.35
C LEU A 120 -2.26 -17.40 -22.97
N GLU A 121 -3.43 -17.95 -22.72
CA GLU A 121 -3.62 -19.33 -22.23
C GLU A 121 -2.84 -19.61 -20.93
N MET A 122 -2.63 -18.59 -20.10
CA MET A 122 -1.92 -18.66 -18.83
C MET A 122 -2.91 -18.57 -17.65
N SER A 123 -2.56 -19.21 -16.55
CA SER A 123 -3.31 -19.06 -15.30
C SER A 123 -2.61 -18.12 -14.34
N ALA A 124 -3.19 -16.95 -14.08
CA ALA A 124 -2.71 -16.04 -13.06
C ALA A 124 -2.73 -16.69 -11.67
N HIS A 125 -3.76 -17.50 -11.38
CA HIS A 125 -3.96 -18.16 -10.09
C HIS A 125 -2.83 -19.12 -9.70
N CYS A 126 -2.26 -19.84 -10.68
CA CYS A 126 -1.20 -20.83 -10.44
C CYS A 126 0.20 -20.22 -10.61
N SER A 127 0.35 -19.19 -11.46
CA SER A 127 1.67 -18.69 -11.86
C SER A 127 2.13 -17.47 -11.08
N CYS A 128 1.25 -16.81 -10.34
CA CYS A 128 1.55 -15.59 -9.62
C CYS A 128 1.26 -15.69 -8.13
N PHE A 129 2.07 -14.97 -7.34
CA PHE A 129 1.74 -14.65 -5.96
C PHE A 129 0.82 -13.42 -5.93
N LEU A 130 -0.31 -13.53 -5.27
CA LEU A 130 -1.24 -12.42 -5.10
C LEU A 130 -1.04 -11.75 -3.74
N LEU A 131 -0.59 -10.50 -3.74
CA LEU A 131 -0.52 -9.67 -2.56
C LEU A 131 -1.66 -8.66 -2.54
N PHE A 132 -2.41 -8.62 -1.45
CA PHE A 132 -3.38 -7.57 -1.19
C PHE A 132 -2.79 -6.60 -0.16
N ASP A 133 -2.33 -5.42 -0.63
CA ASP A 133 -1.81 -4.38 0.26
C ASP A 133 -2.94 -3.47 0.74
N GLU A 134 -2.79 -2.94 1.96
CA GLU A 134 -3.77 -2.10 2.66
C GLU A 134 -5.19 -2.71 2.67
N CYS A 135 -5.27 -4.04 2.85
CA CYS A 135 -6.50 -4.82 2.73
C CYS A 135 -7.63 -4.38 3.71
N HIS A 136 -7.33 -3.59 4.73
CA HIS A 136 -8.33 -2.98 5.61
C HIS A 136 -9.30 -2.06 4.85
N LYS A 137 -8.88 -1.48 3.72
CA LYS A 137 -9.75 -0.65 2.89
C LYS A 137 -10.84 -1.48 2.21
N LEU A 138 -10.54 -2.73 1.85
CA LEU A 138 -11.54 -3.65 1.27
C LEU A 138 -12.69 -3.93 2.22
N VAL A 139 -12.37 -4.11 3.51
CA VAL A 139 -13.39 -4.42 4.52
C VAL A 139 -14.22 -3.18 4.84
N LYS A 140 -13.60 -2.01 4.91
CA LYS A 140 -14.28 -0.74 5.23
C LYS A 140 -15.10 -0.18 4.07
N ASP A 141 -14.62 -0.35 2.86
CA ASP A 141 -15.23 0.20 1.65
C ASP A 141 -16.27 -0.75 1.02
N ALA A 142 -16.36 -1.99 1.49
CA ALA A 142 -17.36 -2.97 1.02
C ALA A 142 -18.80 -2.48 1.17
N ASP A 143 -19.07 -1.65 2.19
CA ASP A 143 -20.39 -1.03 2.41
C ASP A 143 -20.69 0.10 1.40
N TYR A 144 -19.67 0.71 0.79
CA TYR A 144 -19.82 1.85 -0.13
C TYR A 144 -19.54 1.53 -1.61
N ARG A 145 -18.81 0.45 -1.90
CA ARG A 145 -18.40 0.10 -3.26
C ARG A 145 -18.59 -1.39 -3.52
N ASN A 146 -19.72 -1.75 -4.12
CA ASN A 146 -20.04 -3.14 -4.50
C ASN A 146 -18.96 -3.82 -5.36
N ASN A 147 -18.07 -3.07 -6.00
CA ASN A 147 -17.01 -3.58 -6.88
C ASN A 147 -15.72 -3.99 -6.15
N ILE A 148 -15.54 -3.60 -4.87
CA ILE A 148 -14.32 -3.93 -4.11
C ILE A 148 -14.36 -5.35 -3.55
N THR A 149 -15.54 -5.94 -3.42
CA THR A 149 -15.69 -7.34 -2.97
C THR A 149 -15.27 -8.37 -4.03
N LEU A 150 -15.25 -7.99 -5.31
CA LEU A 150 -14.90 -8.89 -6.42
C LEU A 150 -13.52 -9.56 -6.28
N PRO A 151 -12.43 -8.84 -5.89
CA PRO A 151 -11.13 -9.47 -5.77
C PRO A 151 -11.00 -10.50 -4.65
N ILE A 152 -11.85 -10.48 -3.61
CA ILE A 152 -11.71 -11.41 -2.48
C ILE A 152 -12.05 -12.86 -2.86
N ASP A 153 -13.05 -13.07 -3.71
CA ASP A 153 -13.39 -14.41 -4.18
C ASP A 153 -12.30 -14.98 -5.07
N ASP A 154 -11.72 -14.15 -5.93
CA ASP A 154 -10.58 -14.54 -6.74
C ASP A 154 -9.31 -14.71 -5.90
N PHE A 155 -9.13 -13.89 -4.85
CA PHE A 155 -8.02 -14.05 -3.92
C PHE A 155 -7.91 -15.47 -3.38
N PHE A 156 -9.02 -16.07 -2.98
CA PHE A 156 -9.00 -17.43 -2.45
C PHE A 156 -8.71 -18.52 -3.50
N LYS A 157 -8.81 -18.21 -4.80
CA LYS A 157 -8.47 -19.13 -5.89
C LYS A 157 -6.97 -19.20 -6.17
N PHE A 158 -6.19 -18.18 -5.77
CA PHE A 158 -4.75 -18.20 -5.97
C PHE A 158 -4.08 -19.27 -5.11
N ASP A 159 -3.11 -19.98 -5.67
CA ASP A 159 -2.29 -20.96 -4.96
C ASP A 159 -1.39 -20.28 -3.93
N GLN A 160 -0.84 -19.12 -4.30
CA GLN A 160 0.05 -18.34 -3.46
C GLN A 160 -0.51 -16.94 -3.24
N LYS A 161 -0.74 -16.57 -1.98
CA LYS A 161 -1.40 -15.30 -1.65
C LYS A 161 -1.14 -14.84 -0.23
N ALA A 162 -1.21 -13.54 -0.02
CA ALA A 162 -1.17 -12.93 1.31
C ALA A 162 -1.95 -11.62 1.38
N LEU A 163 -2.35 -11.26 2.58
CA LEU A 163 -2.93 -9.97 2.92
C LEU A 163 -1.94 -9.16 3.75
N VAL A 164 -1.88 -7.86 3.51
CA VAL A 164 -1.04 -6.93 4.28
C VAL A 164 -1.89 -5.75 4.76
N SER A 165 -1.72 -5.39 6.02
CA SER A 165 -2.34 -4.19 6.59
C SER A 165 -1.53 -3.62 7.75
N ALA A 166 -1.54 -2.29 7.88
CA ALA A 166 -1.07 -1.62 9.09
C ALA A 166 -2.20 -1.44 10.13
N THR A 167 -3.46 -1.60 9.72
CA THR A 167 -4.64 -1.49 10.57
C THR A 167 -5.16 -2.88 10.93
N PRO A 168 -5.54 -3.14 12.18
CA PRO A 168 -6.17 -4.40 12.57
C PRO A 168 -7.43 -4.67 11.75
N ILE A 169 -7.62 -5.90 11.33
CA ILE A 169 -8.78 -6.35 10.56
C ILE A 169 -9.36 -7.58 11.23
N GLU A 170 -10.67 -7.58 11.39
CA GLU A 170 -11.42 -8.78 11.74
C GLU A 170 -11.78 -9.51 10.44
N LEU A 171 -11.19 -10.67 10.24
CA LEU A 171 -11.45 -11.53 9.08
C LEU A 171 -12.34 -12.68 9.51
N ASN A 172 -13.62 -12.59 9.18
CA ASN A 172 -14.65 -13.56 9.58
C ASN A 172 -14.96 -14.59 8.50
N ASP A 173 -14.38 -14.46 7.29
CA ASP A 173 -14.59 -15.42 6.21
C ASP A 173 -14.04 -16.80 6.58
N PRO A 174 -14.84 -17.87 6.53
CA PRO A 174 -14.42 -19.22 6.92
C PRO A 174 -13.27 -19.77 6.08
N ARG A 175 -13.10 -19.30 4.84
CA ARG A 175 -12.04 -19.71 3.92
C ARG A 175 -10.62 -19.43 4.46
N PHE A 176 -10.44 -18.41 5.29
CA PHE A 176 -9.16 -18.17 5.97
C PHE A 176 -8.76 -19.34 6.87
N LYS A 177 -9.74 -19.93 7.57
CA LYS A 177 -9.51 -21.10 8.42
C LYS A 177 -9.31 -22.37 7.59
N GLU A 178 -10.14 -22.57 6.58
CA GLU A 178 -10.11 -23.74 5.70
C GLU A 178 -8.78 -23.84 4.94
N GLN A 179 -8.24 -22.71 4.51
CA GLN A 179 -6.94 -22.63 3.82
C GLN A 179 -5.75 -22.41 4.76
N ASN A 180 -5.93 -22.62 6.07
CA ASN A 180 -4.87 -22.55 7.08
C ASN A 180 -4.06 -21.25 7.11
N PHE A 181 -4.73 -20.10 6.93
CA PHE A 181 -4.06 -18.81 7.04
C PHE A 181 -3.43 -18.61 8.42
N LYS A 182 -2.22 -18.04 8.41
CA LYS A 182 -1.46 -17.68 9.60
C LYS A 182 -1.36 -16.17 9.71
N MET A 183 -1.49 -15.66 10.92
CA MET A 183 -1.23 -14.26 11.19
C MET A 183 0.22 -14.07 11.58
N ILE A 184 0.90 -13.15 10.91
CA ILE A 184 2.23 -12.65 11.27
C ILE A 184 2.08 -11.21 11.72
N GLU A 185 2.46 -10.93 12.96
CA GLU A 185 2.40 -9.60 13.53
C GLU A 185 3.81 -9.02 13.64
N ILE A 186 4.02 -7.84 13.06
CA ILE A 186 5.29 -7.12 13.18
C ILE A 186 5.22 -6.23 14.42
N GLN A 187 6.14 -6.47 15.36
CA GLN A 187 6.22 -5.78 16.64
C GLN A 187 7.43 -4.84 16.66
N PRO A 188 7.24 -3.51 16.72
CA PRO A 188 8.34 -2.59 16.98
C PRO A 188 8.91 -2.82 18.38
N THR A 189 10.24 -2.83 18.51
CA THR A 189 10.93 -2.91 19.81
C THR A 189 11.20 -1.53 20.42
N PHE A 190 10.83 -0.47 19.72
CA PHE A 190 11.01 0.93 20.09
C PHE A 190 9.67 1.62 20.29
N ASP A 191 9.68 2.72 21.00
CA ASP A 191 8.48 3.56 21.12
C ASP A 191 8.20 4.27 19.80
N TYR A 192 7.04 3.96 19.20
CA TYR A 192 6.56 4.52 17.96
C TYR A 192 5.31 5.40 18.15
N LYS A 193 4.92 5.64 19.39
CA LYS A 193 3.79 6.50 19.69
C LYS A 193 4.08 7.92 19.21
N LYS A 194 3.05 8.54 18.67
CA LYS A 194 3.08 9.94 18.25
C LYS A 194 2.29 10.76 19.24
N GLU A 195 2.81 11.90 19.60
CA GLU A 195 2.04 12.89 20.32
C GLU A 195 1.06 13.55 19.36
N LEU A 196 -0.23 13.58 19.73
CA LEU A 196 -1.30 14.13 18.92
C LEU A 196 -1.98 15.26 19.68
N TRP A 197 -1.92 16.44 19.11
CA TRP A 197 -2.59 17.61 19.64
C TRP A 197 -3.88 17.86 18.87
N LEU A 198 -5.02 17.72 19.55
CA LEU A 198 -6.34 17.95 18.97
C LEU A 198 -6.84 19.35 19.35
N HIS A 199 -7.05 20.17 18.33
CA HIS A 199 -7.63 21.50 18.50
C HIS A 199 -9.07 21.53 18.01
N HIS A 200 -10.02 21.79 18.90
CA HIS A 200 -11.41 22.00 18.55
C HIS A 200 -11.62 23.49 18.22
N THR A 201 -12.16 23.76 17.04
CA THR A 201 -12.39 25.14 16.57
C THR A 201 -13.60 25.21 15.65
N ASN A 202 -14.30 26.34 15.71
CA ASN A 202 -15.39 26.67 14.78
C ASN A 202 -14.86 27.33 13.51
N ASN A 203 -13.58 27.69 13.44
CA ASN A 203 -12.94 28.30 12.29
C ASN A 203 -11.59 27.62 12.02
N THR A 204 -11.63 26.55 11.23
CA THR A 204 -10.46 25.73 10.91
C THR A 204 -9.36 26.53 10.20
N LEU A 205 -9.73 27.42 9.27
CA LEU A 205 -8.76 28.22 8.52
C LEU A 205 -7.99 29.20 9.42
N GLN A 206 -8.69 29.88 10.33
CA GLN A 206 -8.06 30.79 11.28
C GLN A 206 -7.15 30.03 12.27
N ALA A 207 -7.59 28.87 12.75
CA ALA A 207 -6.79 28.04 13.62
C ALA A 207 -5.50 27.56 12.92
N LEU A 208 -5.60 27.11 11.65
CA LEU A 208 -4.45 26.73 10.85
C LEU A 208 -3.46 27.88 10.66
N LYS A 209 -3.94 29.07 10.29
CA LYS A 209 -3.09 30.27 10.15
C LYS A 209 -2.36 30.57 11.46
N THR A 210 -3.05 30.49 12.60
CA THR A 210 -2.45 30.74 13.92
C THR A 210 -1.35 29.71 14.26
N VAL A 211 -1.58 28.42 13.93
CA VAL A 211 -0.58 27.37 14.16
C VAL A 211 0.65 27.59 13.28
N LEU A 212 0.46 27.85 11.99
CA LEU A 212 1.55 28.10 11.05
C LEU A 212 2.37 29.34 11.44
N SER A 213 1.71 30.43 11.84
CA SER A 213 2.41 31.66 12.29
C SER A 213 3.24 31.44 13.56
N LYS A 214 2.81 30.55 14.44
CA LYS A 214 3.59 30.19 15.63
C LYS A 214 4.84 29.40 15.29
N LEU A 215 4.70 28.43 14.36
CA LEU A 215 5.81 27.59 13.90
C LEU A 215 6.87 28.41 13.14
N ASP A 216 6.45 29.42 12.35
CA ASP A 216 7.38 30.33 11.65
C ASP A 216 8.21 31.22 12.60
N ASN A 217 7.69 31.51 13.78
CA ASN A 217 8.36 32.37 14.77
C ASN A 217 9.25 31.62 15.77
N GLU A 218 9.28 30.27 15.70
CA GLU A 218 10.20 29.50 16.55
C GLU A 218 11.58 29.45 15.89
N GLU A 219 12.62 29.88 16.65
CA GLU A 219 14.05 29.88 16.24
C GLU A 219 14.63 28.46 16.05
N ALA A 220 13.83 27.41 16.20
CA ALA A 220 14.25 26.03 15.93
C ALA A 220 14.37 25.79 14.43
N ALA A 221 15.40 25.04 14.00
CA ALA A 221 15.62 24.67 12.61
C ALA A 221 14.31 24.23 11.95
N PRO A 222 13.91 24.80 10.80
CA PRO A 222 12.59 24.59 10.25
C PRO A 222 12.41 23.13 9.87
N LEU A 223 11.58 22.43 10.65
CA LEU A 223 11.12 21.10 10.27
C LEU A 223 10.13 21.25 9.12
N PRO A 224 10.14 20.34 8.12
CA PRO A 224 9.17 20.39 7.03
C PRO A 224 7.75 20.21 7.60
N ILE A 225 6.90 21.18 7.32
CA ILE A 225 5.50 21.17 7.75
C ILE A 225 4.67 20.52 6.63
N CYS A 226 3.96 19.43 6.95
CA CYS A 226 3.01 18.82 6.04
C CYS A 226 1.59 19.15 6.50
N VAL A 227 0.81 19.80 5.62
CA VAL A 227 -0.59 20.14 5.88
C VAL A 227 -1.49 19.25 5.03
N PHE A 228 -2.37 18.48 5.69
CA PHE A 228 -3.37 17.65 5.02
C PHE A 228 -4.74 18.32 5.14
N ILE A 229 -5.32 18.71 4.01
CA ILE A 229 -6.61 19.39 3.95
C ILE A 229 -7.55 18.57 3.06
N ASN A 230 -8.71 18.24 3.60
CA ASN A 230 -9.75 17.54 2.84
C ASN A 230 -10.76 18.57 2.24
N SER A 231 -10.25 19.57 1.53
CA SER A 231 -11.05 20.58 0.84
C SER A 231 -10.24 21.20 -0.29
N THR A 232 -10.72 21.06 -1.52
CA THR A 232 -10.10 21.65 -2.71
C THR A 232 -10.07 23.18 -2.64
N ASP A 233 -11.12 23.80 -2.14
CA ASP A 233 -11.22 25.27 -2.02
C ASP A 233 -10.16 25.83 -1.06
N ILE A 234 -9.94 25.18 0.07
CA ILE A 234 -8.91 25.60 1.03
C ILE A 234 -7.50 25.37 0.45
N ILE A 235 -7.28 24.30 -0.31
CA ILE A 235 -6.00 24.04 -0.99
C ILE A 235 -5.70 25.17 -1.99
N TYR A 236 -6.66 25.56 -2.82
CA TYR A 236 -6.50 26.67 -3.76
C TYR A 236 -6.18 27.98 -3.06
N LEU A 237 -6.88 28.31 -1.98
CA LEU A 237 -6.61 29.53 -1.19
C LEU A 237 -5.21 29.51 -0.57
N SER A 238 -4.71 28.35 -0.13
CA SER A 238 -3.36 28.24 0.43
C SER A 238 -2.27 28.45 -0.63
N LEU A 239 -2.46 27.93 -1.85
CA LEU A 239 -1.54 28.12 -2.97
C LEU A 239 -1.44 29.57 -3.45
N ILE A 240 -2.53 30.32 -3.41
CA ILE A 240 -2.55 31.75 -3.77
C ILE A 240 -1.67 32.55 -2.76
N HIS A 241 -1.72 32.21 -1.47
CA HIS A 241 -0.92 32.88 -0.45
C HIS A 241 0.58 32.50 -0.45
N ILE A 242 0.94 31.33 -0.95
CA ILE A 242 2.34 30.89 -1.08
C ILE A 242 3.03 31.55 -2.29
N SER A 243 2.29 31.94 -3.29
CA SER A 243 2.83 32.53 -4.53
C SER A 243 2.96 34.05 -4.51
N GLU A 244 2.50 34.75 -3.48
CA GLU A 244 2.74 36.18 -3.32
C GLU A 244 4.08 36.39 -2.57
N PRO A 245 5.13 36.90 -3.22
CA PRO A 245 6.34 37.31 -2.49
C PRO A 245 5.96 38.47 -1.56
N THR A 246 6.14 38.26 -0.27
CA THR A 246 6.08 39.33 0.71
C THR A 246 7.08 40.41 0.29
N ARG A 247 6.57 41.56 -0.15
CA ARG A 247 7.33 42.80 -0.30
C ARG A 247 7.64 43.41 1.05
#